data_79cabd72ac531198cf15e92fef7042ed
#
_entry.id   79cabd72ac531198cf15e92fef7042ed
#
_cell.length_a   1.000
_cell.length_b   1.000
_cell.length_c   1.000
_cell.angle_alpha   90.00
_cell.angle_beta   90.00
_cell.angle_gamma   90.00
#
_symmetry.space_group_name_H-M   'P 1'
#
loop_
_entity.id
_entity.type
_entity.pdbx_description
1 polymer ?
#
loop_
_entity_poly.entity_id
_entity_poly.type
_entity_poly.pdbx_seq_one_letter_code
_entity_poly.pdbx_strand_id
1 'polypeptide(L)'
;MAFYNSVATATNDFTNNKKVLLVAGAVADELDYIKASVSKMSQEDFKGKKYGKSYNIYIPDVGSVKEGLEASPDDITEVETEIKLNNFNTSCTIDAWNELGDMESFKDQVAKPRGQHLARQMAKTIVNDNVFKDMQAVIADAPSFGVLSDASAALNELAVGGEVVSFMHPTVMGKIAAGGLANFIPGTEAKELYGKNYLGQYAGAEQINCALLPTVTIKDAPTATIALTPVKDGESNTIGFETVDTITGANLVPGAVFTAGGALKIVDQSGIETEQDVQIIVLSVNPEGTSAKISPIRITVEGKNTGNPNAWMKAGVETLTLTSALAVGTYWVGQVRTKESMAFDSFKFENLPGSENEDVATVGGVTVKMSTYGDGTNLTKLIRLDVPHAAGIWDARGAVAVYIKKS
;
A
#
# COMPACT_ATOMS: atom_id res chain seq x y z
N MET A 1 44.76 30.93 -9.99
CA MET A 1 43.31 31.10 -9.80
C MET A 1 42.51 29.80 -9.95
N ALA A 2 42.95 28.84 -10.75
CA ALA A 2 42.20 27.56 -10.93
C ALA A 2 42.19 26.63 -9.69
N PHE A 3 43.22 26.69 -8.82
CA PHE A 3 43.32 25.85 -7.64
C PHE A 3 42.36 26.23 -6.51
N TYR A 4 41.98 27.50 -6.39
CA TYR A 4 41.06 28.00 -5.35
C TYR A 4 39.59 27.59 -5.63
N ASN A 5 39.21 27.58 -6.92
CA ASN A 5 37.86 27.17 -7.30
C ASN A 5 37.60 25.65 -7.10
N SER A 6 38.64 24.82 -7.32
CA SER A 6 38.48 23.35 -7.14
C SER A 6 38.32 22.95 -5.68
N VAL A 7 39.00 23.65 -4.75
CA VAL A 7 38.90 23.37 -3.32
C VAL A 7 37.57 23.85 -2.76
N ALA A 8 37.07 25.03 -3.19
CA ALA A 8 35.77 25.55 -2.77
C ALA A 8 34.60 24.68 -3.24
N THR A 9 34.69 24.18 -4.50
CA THR A 9 33.68 23.27 -5.05
C THR A 9 33.66 21.92 -4.32
N ALA A 10 34.84 21.35 -4.06
CA ALA A 10 34.95 20.09 -3.33
C ALA A 10 34.45 20.17 -1.88
N THR A 11 34.66 21.32 -1.21
CA THR A 11 34.18 21.53 0.18
C THR A 11 32.68 21.72 0.21
N ASN A 12 32.10 22.44 -0.75
CA ASN A 12 30.65 22.61 -0.87
C ASN A 12 29.94 21.29 -1.19
N ASP A 13 30.47 20.50 -2.12
CA ASP A 13 29.95 19.18 -2.47
C ASP A 13 29.94 18.24 -1.25
N PHE A 14 31.02 18.23 -0.48
CA PHE A 14 31.10 17.41 0.72
C PHE A 14 30.13 17.84 1.82
N THR A 15 29.90 19.16 1.97
CA THR A 15 28.96 19.69 2.96
C THR A 15 27.50 19.41 2.54
N ASN A 16 27.17 19.58 1.26
CA ASN A 16 25.85 19.28 0.73
C ASN A 16 25.55 17.77 0.84
N ASN A 17 26.45 16.89 0.48
CA ASN A 17 26.32 15.44 0.64
C ASN A 17 26.02 15.04 2.10
N LYS A 18 26.66 15.68 3.09
CA LYS A 18 26.33 15.44 4.51
C LYS A 18 24.92 15.92 4.87
N LYS A 19 24.49 17.08 4.34
CA LYS A 19 23.14 17.61 4.56
C LYS A 19 22.07 16.65 4.03
N VAL A 20 22.25 16.13 2.80
CA VAL A 20 21.33 15.16 2.20
C VAL A 20 21.29 13.86 2.99
N LEU A 21 22.45 13.35 3.43
CA LEU A 21 22.54 12.14 4.27
C LEU A 21 21.77 12.29 5.58
N LEU A 22 21.82 13.47 6.23
CA LEU A 22 21.06 13.71 7.46
C LEU A 22 19.54 13.69 7.22
N VAL A 23 19.09 14.26 6.10
CA VAL A 23 17.66 14.22 5.72
C VAL A 23 17.25 12.79 5.37
N ALA A 24 18.04 12.09 4.55
CA ALA A 24 17.75 10.71 4.16
C ALA A 24 17.71 9.77 5.37
N GLY A 25 18.61 9.96 6.34
CA GLY A 25 18.58 9.24 7.61
C GLY A 25 17.29 9.50 8.40
N ALA A 26 16.90 10.77 8.55
CA ALA A 26 15.67 11.13 9.24
C ALA A 26 14.40 10.59 8.58
N VAL A 27 14.36 10.53 7.23
CA VAL A 27 13.26 9.90 6.48
C VAL A 27 13.27 8.39 6.68
N ALA A 28 14.44 7.76 6.57
CA ALA A 28 14.59 6.32 6.70
C ALA A 28 14.20 5.79 8.09
N ASP A 29 14.61 6.51 9.13
CA ASP A 29 14.30 6.15 10.53
C ASP A 29 12.78 6.20 10.81
N GLU A 30 12.08 7.21 10.30
CA GLU A 30 10.62 7.33 10.49
C GLU A 30 9.84 6.29 9.65
N LEU A 31 10.37 5.85 8.51
CA LEU A 31 9.74 4.84 7.64
C LEU A 31 10.13 3.40 8.00
N ASP A 32 10.98 3.18 8.97
CA ASP A 32 11.55 1.86 9.23
C ASP A 32 10.49 0.77 9.45
N TYR A 33 9.45 1.08 10.21
CA TYR A 33 8.34 0.15 10.47
C TYR A 33 7.53 -0.21 9.20
N ILE A 34 7.44 0.71 8.22
CA ILE A 34 6.78 0.43 6.94
C ILE A 34 7.70 -0.39 6.03
N LYS A 35 8.98 -0.04 5.96
CA LYS A 35 9.97 -0.76 5.16
C LYS A 35 10.12 -2.22 5.60
N ALA A 36 10.04 -2.47 6.91
CA ALA A 36 10.04 -3.82 7.45
C ALA A 36 8.82 -4.66 7.01
N SER A 37 7.77 -4.02 6.54
CA SER A 37 6.48 -4.63 6.20
C SER A 37 6.22 -4.78 4.70
N VAL A 38 7.19 -4.51 3.84
CA VAL A 38 7.04 -4.55 2.38
C VAL A 38 8.21 -5.28 1.74
N SER A 39 7.96 -5.90 0.60
CA SER A 39 9.03 -6.44 -0.24
C SER A 39 9.72 -5.31 -1.01
N LYS A 40 11.01 -5.48 -1.25
CA LYS A 40 11.80 -4.53 -2.03
C LYS A 40 11.62 -4.83 -3.52
N MET A 41 11.26 -3.83 -4.28
CA MET A 41 11.24 -3.94 -5.74
C MET A 41 12.68 -3.93 -6.28
N SER A 42 12.92 -4.68 -7.34
CA SER A 42 14.21 -4.68 -8.02
C SER A 42 14.34 -3.44 -8.91
N GLN A 43 15.48 -2.74 -8.83
CA GLN A 43 15.77 -1.64 -9.75
C GLN A 43 15.82 -2.08 -11.23
N GLU A 44 16.00 -3.37 -11.49
CA GLU A 44 16.02 -3.91 -12.85
C GLU A 44 14.66 -3.83 -13.51
N ASP A 45 13.60 -3.94 -12.74
CA ASP A 45 12.23 -3.85 -13.20
C ASP A 45 11.88 -2.43 -13.71
N PHE A 46 12.61 -1.40 -13.28
CA PHE A 46 12.44 0.00 -13.73
C PHE A 46 13.25 0.36 -14.97
N LYS A 47 14.28 -0.39 -15.33
CA LYS A 47 15.25 -0.01 -16.37
C LYS A 47 14.70 0.08 -17.80
N GLY A 48 13.50 -0.42 -18.07
CA GLY A 48 12.93 -0.45 -19.41
C GLY A 48 12.05 0.74 -19.80
N LYS A 49 11.55 1.54 -18.85
CA LYS A 49 10.51 2.56 -19.10
C LYS A 49 11.02 3.97 -18.80
N LYS A 50 11.61 4.63 -19.79
CA LYS A 50 12.11 6.02 -19.71
C LYS A 50 11.02 7.09 -19.59
N TYR A 51 9.77 6.79 -19.88
CA TYR A 51 8.68 7.77 -19.95
C TYR A 51 7.40 7.18 -19.38
N GLY A 52 7.11 7.45 -18.12
CA GLY A 52 5.85 7.05 -17.52
C GLY A 52 5.74 7.50 -16.06
N LYS A 53 4.52 7.78 -15.63
CA LYS A 53 4.19 8.09 -14.23
C LYS A 53 3.79 6.84 -13.45
N SER A 54 3.94 5.68 -14.04
CA SER A 54 3.56 4.40 -13.49
C SER A 54 4.56 3.31 -13.82
N TYR A 55 4.53 2.31 -13.00
CA TYR A 55 5.32 1.10 -13.09
C TYR A 55 4.37 -0.09 -13.11
N ASN A 56 4.61 -1.05 -13.98
CA ASN A 56 3.77 -2.22 -14.11
C ASN A 56 4.50 -3.44 -13.57
N ILE A 57 3.84 -4.14 -12.64
CA ILE A 57 4.26 -5.45 -12.18
C ILE A 57 3.44 -6.49 -12.93
N TYR A 58 4.12 -7.51 -13.44
CA TYR A 58 3.48 -8.63 -14.11
C TYR A 58 3.31 -9.79 -13.15
N ILE A 59 2.08 -10.24 -13.00
CA ILE A 59 1.73 -11.42 -12.21
C ILE A 59 1.66 -12.58 -13.19
N PRO A 60 2.55 -13.59 -13.10
CA PRO A 60 2.50 -14.74 -13.98
C PRO A 60 1.26 -15.57 -13.70
N ASP A 61 0.71 -16.19 -14.75
CA ASP A 61 -0.36 -17.17 -14.63
C ASP A 61 0.17 -18.46 -13.98
N VAL A 62 -0.61 -19.02 -13.09
CA VAL A 62 -0.27 -20.27 -12.42
C VAL A 62 -0.44 -21.49 -13.34
N GLY A 63 -1.14 -21.32 -14.47
CA GLY A 63 -1.45 -22.38 -15.41
C GLY A 63 -2.51 -23.36 -14.89
N SER A 64 -2.92 -24.31 -15.73
CA SER A 64 -3.84 -25.36 -15.34
C SER A 64 -3.12 -26.66 -14.99
N VAL A 65 -3.49 -27.25 -13.85
CA VAL A 65 -3.01 -28.59 -13.46
C VAL A 65 -4.02 -29.62 -13.98
N LYS A 66 -3.56 -30.55 -14.80
CA LYS A 66 -4.39 -31.63 -15.36
C LYS A 66 -3.91 -32.97 -14.85
N GLU A 67 -4.85 -33.82 -14.49
CA GLU A 67 -4.58 -35.23 -14.15
C GLU A 67 -4.54 -36.06 -15.41
N GLY A 68 -3.50 -36.88 -15.60
CA GLY A 68 -3.38 -37.81 -16.73
C GLY A 68 -1.97 -37.85 -17.35
N LEU A 69 -1.83 -38.66 -18.40
CA LEU A 69 -0.57 -38.85 -19.14
C LEU A 69 -0.44 -37.88 -20.34
N GLU A 70 -1.52 -37.22 -20.73
CA GLU A 70 -1.51 -36.28 -21.85
C GLU A 70 -1.32 -34.86 -21.32
N ALA A 71 -0.23 -34.21 -21.75
CA ALA A 71 0.02 -32.81 -21.48
C ALA A 71 -0.56 -31.95 -22.60
N SER A 72 -1.48 -31.05 -22.29
CA SER A 72 -1.86 -29.98 -23.20
C SER A 72 -1.23 -28.67 -22.72
N PRO A 73 -0.40 -28.00 -23.53
CA PRO A 73 0.21 -26.74 -23.15
C PRO A 73 -0.87 -25.66 -23.01
N ASP A 74 -0.77 -24.84 -21.96
CA ASP A 74 -1.54 -23.63 -21.80
C ASP A 74 -0.71 -22.45 -22.31
N ASP A 75 -1.36 -21.41 -22.80
CA ASP A 75 -0.70 -20.15 -23.12
C ASP A 75 -0.27 -19.44 -21.83
N ILE A 76 0.97 -18.94 -21.82
CA ILE A 76 1.46 -18.14 -20.68
C ILE A 76 0.81 -16.76 -20.78
N THR A 77 -0.07 -16.48 -19.84
CA THR A 77 -0.69 -15.15 -19.70
C THR A 77 -0.12 -14.43 -18.49
N GLU A 78 0.09 -13.12 -18.63
CA GLU A 78 0.55 -12.28 -17.55
C GLU A 78 -0.49 -11.19 -17.29
N VAL A 79 -0.74 -10.89 -16.01
CA VAL A 79 -1.60 -9.80 -15.62
C VAL A 79 -0.76 -8.61 -15.18
N GLU A 80 -1.00 -7.49 -15.82
CA GLU A 80 -0.32 -6.23 -15.54
C GLU A 80 -1.02 -5.48 -14.40
N THR A 81 -0.28 -5.17 -13.33
CA THR A 81 -0.75 -4.31 -12.23
C THR A 81 0.05 -3.02 -12.20
N GLU A 82 -0.64 -1.89 -12.33
CA GLU A 82 -0.04 -0.57 -12.38
C GLU A 82 0.21 -0.01 -10.98
N ILE A 83 1.46 0.34 -10.66
CA ILE A 83 1.85 1.09 -9.47
C ILE A 83 2.26 2.50 -9.87
N LYS A 84 1.63 3.51 -9.27
CA LYS A 84 1.92 4.92 -9.56
C LYS A 84 3.21 5.37 -8.90
N LEU A 85 3.99 6.14 -9.64
CA LEU A 85 5.17 6.83 -9.16
C LEU A 85 4.73 8.15 -8.49
N ASN A 86 5.12 8.33 -7.25
CA ASN A 86 4.83 9.52 -6.45
C ASN A 86 6.12 10.25 -6.10
N ASN A 87 6.02 11.57 -5.92
CA ASN A 87 7.10 12.39 -5.38
C ASN A 87 6.54 13.34 -4.34
N PHE A 88 7.07 13.29 -3.13
CA PHE A 88 6.84 14.32 -2.15
C PHE A 88 8.03 15.26 -2.07
N ASN A 89 7.75 16.54 -1.97
CA ASN A 89 8.78 17.55 -1.85
C ASN A 89 8.48 18.56 -0.73
N THR A 90 9.54 19.12 -0.21
CA THR A 90 9.48 20.28 0.68
C THR A 90 10.61 21.22 0.35
N SER A 91 10.40 22.52 0.53
CA SER A 91 11.42 23.54 0.27
C SER A 91 11.56 24.47 1.46
N CYS A 92 12.75 25.04 1.63
CA CYS A 92 13.03 26.11 2.56
C CYS A 92 14.01 27.12 1.98
N THR A 93 13.87 28.35 2.37
CA THR A 93 14.82 29.41 2.08
C THR A 93 15.76 29.57 3.26
N ILE A 94 17.05 29.66 2.98
CA ILE A 94 18.10 29.89 3.97
C ILE A 94 18.82 31.18 3.57
N ASP A 95 18.94 32.12 4.48
CA ASP A 95 19.70 33.34 4.27
C ASP A 95 21.21 33.04 4.37
N ALA A 96 22.03 33.85 3.69
CA ALA A 96 23.48 33.69 3.71
C ALA A 96 24.07 33.70 5.14
N TRP A 97 23.46 34.44 6.06
CA TRP A 97 23.86 34.48 7.46
C TRP A 97 23.59 33.17 8.20
N ASN A 98 22.52 32.48 7.87
CA ASN A 98 22.16 31.18 8.46
C ASN A 98 22.98 30.02 7.85
N GLU A 99 23.58 30.21 6.67
CA GLU A 99 24.44 29.21 6.06
C GLU A 99 25.81 29.07 6.76
N LEU A 100 26.22 30.10 7.49
CA LEU A 100 27.40 30.09 8.38
C LEU A 100 27.16 29.25 9.65
N GLY A 101 25.92 28.79 9.88
CA GLY A 101 25.54 28.00 11.03
C GLY A 101 26.14 26.60 11.00
N ASP A 102 26.28 26.04 12.19
CA ASP A 102 26.78 24.70 12.43
C ASP A 102 25.89 23.63 11.76
N MET A 103 26.50 22.53 11.32
CA MET A 103 25.82 21.36 10.76
C MET A 103 24.80 20.74 11.74
N GLU A 104 25.04 20.87 13.03
CA GLU A 104 24.12 20.41 14.07
C GLU A 104 22.84 21.24 14.09
N SER A 105 22.96 22.55 13.91
CA SER A 105 21.81 23.45 13.73
C SER A 105 20.99 23.11 12.49
N PHE A 106 21.63 22.78 11.37
CA PHE A 106 20.94 22.32 10.16
C PHE A 106 20.20 21.00 10.40
N LYS A 107 20.82 20.05 11.11
CA LYS A 107 20.24 18.77 11.47
C LYS A 107 18.94 18.94 12.26
N ASP A 108 18.98 19.77 13.32
CA ASP A 108 17.84 19.90 14.21
C ASP A 108 16.74 20.83 13.69
N GLN A 109 17.08 21.88 12.95
CA GLN A 109 16.12 22.88 12.46
C GLN A 109 15.54 22.54 11.09
N VAL A 110 16.27 21.83 10.23
CA VAL A 110 15.86 21.56 8.84
C VAL A 110 15.75 20.06 8.56
N ALA A 111 16.82 19.31 8.75
CA ALA A 111 16.88 17.94 8.28
C ALA A 111 15.89 17.03 9.01
N LYS A 112 15.89 17.04 10.33
CA LYS A 112 15.03 16.20 11.16
C LYS A 112 13.54 16.53 11.02
N PRO A 113 13.07 17.78 11.22
CA PRO A 113 11.65 18.08 11.13
C PRO A 113 11.10 17.92 9.71
N ARG A 114 11.85 18.29 8.69
CA ARG A 114 11.39 18.15 7.29
C ARG A 114 11.48 16.71 6.81
N GLY A 115 12.52 15.98 7.18
CA GLY A 115 12.63 14.54 6.92
C GLY A 115 11.48 13.77 7.54
N GLN A 116 11.16 14.01 8.79
CA GLN A 116 10.02 13.39 9.47
C GLN A 116 8.67 13.77 8.83
N HIS A 117 8.51 15.03 8.41
CA HIS A 117 7.28 15.45 7.73
C HIS A 117 7.12 14.74 6.38
N LEU A 118 8.18 14.68 5.56
CA LEU A 118 8.18 13.95 4.28
C LEU A 118 7.87 12.48 4.51
N ALA A 119 8.53 11.85 5.46
CA ALA A 119 8.31 10.44 5.81
C ALA A 119 6.86 10.16 6.21
N ARG A 120 6.25 11.02 7.04
CA ARG A 120 4.85 10.87 7.46
C ARG A 120 3.87 11.05 6.30
N GLN A 121 4.13 11.95 5.36
CA GLN A 121 3.31 12.08 4.16
C GLN A 121 3.44 10.84 3.26
N MET A 122 4.67 10.34 3.07
CA MET A 122 4.89 9.07 2.36
C MET A 122 4.16 7.92 3.05
N ALA A 123 4.35 7.74 4.34
CA ALA A 123 3.70 6.72 5.14
C ALA A 123 2.17 6.76 5.01
N LYS A 124 1.59 7.96 5.10
CA LYS A 124 0.16 8.16 4.94
C LYS A 124 -0.32 7.71 3.56
N THR A 125 0.36 8.09 2.49
CA THR A 125 0.00 7.69 1.13
C THR A 125 0.17 6.19 0.93
N ILE A 126 1.30 5.62 1.36
CA ILE A 126 1.56 4.17 1.27
C ILE A 126 0.46 3.37 1.96
N VAL A 127 0.08 3.77 3.18
CA VAL A 127 -0.94 3.05 3.95
C VAL A 127 -2.35 3.31 3.40
N ASN A 128 -2.75 4.58 3.20
CA ASN A 128 -4.12 4.92 2.80
C ASN A 128 -4.47 4.48 1.39
N ASP A 129 -3.54 4.59 0.44
CA ASP A 129 -3.80 4.25 -0.96
C ASP A 129 -3.88 2.74 -1.17
N ASN A 130 -3.42 1.95 -0.21
CA ASN A 130 -3.36 0.50 -0.34
C ASN A 130 -4.33 -0.26 0.59
N VAL A 131 -4.78 0.33 1.70
CA VAL A 131 -5.66 -0.35 2.68
C VAL A 131 -7.04 -0.73 2.12
N PHE A 132 -7.46 -0.13 1.01
CA PHE A 132 -8.73 -0.43 0.35
C PHE A 132 -8.59 -1.31 -0.91
N LYS A 133 -7.37 -1.78 -1.21
CA LYS A 133 -7.13 -2.62 -2.39
C LYS A 133 -7.37 -4.11 -2.15
N ASP A 134 -7.74 -4.48 -0.94
CA ASP A 134 -7.92 -5.85 -0.52
C ASP A 134 -9.21 -6.45 -1.10
N MET A 135 -9.24 -7.76 -1.28
CA MET A 135 -10.41 -8.52 -1.73
C MET A 135 -11.15 -9.22 -0.58
N GLN A 136 -10.65 -9.05 0.63
CA GLN A 136 -11.25 -9.59 1.85
C GLN A 136 -11.34 -8.51 2.92
N ALA A 137 -12.37 -8.62 3.77
CA ALA A 137 -12.55 -7.75 4.92
C ALA A 137 -13.09 -8.53 6.12
N VAL A 138 -12.48 -8.32 7.27
CA VAL A 138 -13.02 -8.76 8.56
C VAL A 138 -13.69 -7.58 9.24
N ILE A 139 -14.96 -7.73 9.61
CA ILE A 139 -15.77 -6.65 10.17
C ILE A 139 -16.15 -7.03 11.59
N ALA A 140 -15.89 -6.14 12.54
CA ALA A 140 -16.19 -6.36 13.95
C ALA A 140 -16.83 -5.12 14.60
N ASP A 141 -17.76 -5.36 15.51
CA ASP A 141 -18.41 -4.32 16.31
C ASP A 141 -17.53 -3.80 17.44
N ALA A 142 -16.57 -4.60 17.89
CA ALA A 142 -15.66 -4.23 18.98
C ALA A 142 -14.24 -4.80 18.75
N PRO A 143 -13.20 -4.08 19.24
CA PRO A 143 -11.84 -4.57 19.20
C PRO A 143 -11.68 -5.84 20.07
N SER A 144 -11.15 -6.91 19.49
CA SER A 144 -10.85 -8.15 20.19
C SER A 144 -9.69 -8.89 19.56
N PHE A 145 -9.08 -9.83 20.28
CA PHE A 145 -8.06 -10.73 19.72
C PHE A 145 -8.60 -11.62 18.63
N GLY A 146 -9.88 -12.04 18.73
CA GLY A 146 -10.55 -12.82 17.72
C GLY A 146 -10.47 -12.19 16.34
N VAL A 147 -10.65 -10.88 16.24
CA VAL A 147 -10.60 -10.14 14.96
C VAL A 147 -9.25 -10.28 14.28
N LEU A 148 -8.14 -10.22 15.02
CA LEU A 148 -6.80 -10.41 14.47
C LEU A 148 -6.58 -11.86 14.03
N SER A 149 -7.09 -12.82 14.81
CA SER A 149 -7.02 -14.23 14.49
C SER A 149 -7.84 -14.55 13.23
N ASP A 150 -9.05 -13.99 13.12
CA ASP A 150 -9.93 -14.19 11.96
C ASP A 150 -9.30 -13.60 10.68
N ALA A 151 -8.67 -12.42 10.77
CA ALA A 151 -7.97 -11.81 9.64
C ALA A 151 -6.77 -12.64 9.19
N SER A 152 -5.99 -13.18 10.12
CA SER A 152 -4.86 -14.07 9.79
C SER A 152 -5.35 -15.41 9.24
N ALA A 153 -6.44 -15.96 9.75
CA ALA A 153 -7.04 -17.19 9.23
C ALA A 153 -7.53 -16.99 7.79
N ALA A 154 -8.25 -15.88 7.52
CA ALA A 154 -8.71 -15.53 6.19
C ALA A 154 -7.57 -15.43 5.18
N LEU A 155 -6.43 -14.86 5.60
CA LEU A 155 -5.23 -14.77 4.74
C LEU A 155 -4.61 -16.16 4.48
N ASN A 156 -4.52 -16.99 5.50
CA ASN A 156 -3.94 -18.35 5.39
C ASN A 156 -4.78 -19.27 4.48
N GLU A 157 -6.10 -19.11 4.48
CA GLU A 157 -7.00 -19.88 3.61
C GLU A 157 -6.80 -19.55 2.12
N LEU A 158 -6.22 -18.42 1.80
CA LEU A 158 -5.88 -18.04 0.41
C LEU A 158 -4.52 -18.58 -0.05
N ALA A 159 -3.91 -19.48 0.70
CA ALA A 159 -2.60 -20.07 0.42
C ALA A 159 -1.50 -19.03 0.22
N VAL A 160 -1.64 -17.84 0.82
CA VAL A 160 -0.67 -16.74 0.72
C VAL A 160 0.50 -17.06 1.65
N GLY A 161 1.67 -17.32 1.05
CA GLY A 161 2.91 -17.54 1.79
C GLY A 161 3.57 -16.23 2.25
N GLY A 162 4.57 -16.36 3.13
CA GLY A 162 5.43 -15.25 3.54
C GLY A 162 5.16 -14.74 4.96
N GLU A 163 5.94 -13.74 5.36
CA GLU A 163 5.80 -13.10 6.66
C GLU A 163 4.59 -12.18 6.70
N VAL A 164 3.74 -12.36 7.71
CA VAL A 164 2.51 -11.59 7.88
C VAL A 164 2.74 -10.41 8.82
N VAL A 165 2.25 -9.25 8.43
CA VAL A 165 2.24 -8.03 9.23
C VAL A 165 0.83 -7.48 9.38
N SER A 166 0.55 -6.92 10.55
CA SER A 166 -0.75 -6.33 10.88
C SER A 166 -0.60 -4.87 11.25
N PHE A 167 -1.28 -4.00 10.54
CA PHE A 167 -1.35 -2.57 10.84
C PHE A 167 -2.68 -2.24 11.51
N MET A 168 -2.63 -1.77 12.75
CA MET A 168 -3.81 -1.37 13.50
C MET A 168 -3.66 0.03 14.09
N HIS A 169 -4.80 0.72 14.23
CA HIS A 169 -4.84 2.03 14.87
C HIS A 169 -4.46 1.90 16.36
N PRO A 170 -3.64 2.79 16.94
CA PRO A 170 -3.19 2.70 18.34
C PRO A 170 -4.33 2.59 19.35
N THR A 171 -5.45 3.26 19.11
CA THR A 171 -6.65 3.16 19.97
C THR A 171 -7.26 1.76 19.96
N VAL A 172 -7.26 1.10 18.80
CA VAL A 172 -7.73 -0.29 18.66
C VAL A 172 -6.81 -1.23 19.42
N MET A 173 -5.50 -1.09 19.22
CA MET A 173 -4.51 -1.91 19.91
C MET A 173 -4.60 -1.74 21.43
N GLY A 174 -4.76 -0.49 21.92
CA GLY A 174 -4.96 -0.23 23.35
C GLY A 174 -6.21 -0.90 23.92
N LYS A 175 -7.33 -0.91 23.17
CA LYS A 175 -8.57 -1.60 23.60
C LYS A 175 -8.42 -3.13 23.58
N ILE A 176 -7.74 -3.68 22.56
CA ILE A 176 -7.41 -5.11 22.49
C ILE A 176 -6.53 -5.51 23.70
N ALA A 177 -5.49 -4.71 24.01
CA ALA A 177 -4.61 -4.95 25.14
C ALA A 177 -5.38 -4.90 26.47
N ALA A 178 -6.30 -3.96 26.64
CA ALA A 178 -7.13 -3.84 27.84
C ALA A 178 -8.16 -4.98 27.98
N GLY A 179 -8.55 -5.63 26.87
CA GLY A 179 -9.59 -6.65 26.82
C GLY A 179 -9.20 -8.05 27.33
N GLY A 180 -8.05 -8.21 27.99
CA GLY A 180 -7.72 -9.45 28.69
C GLY A 180 -6.50 -10.22 28.20
N LEU A 181 -5.66 -9.65 27.36
CA LEU A 181 -4.41 -10.27 26.90
C LEU A 181 -3.48 -10.65 28.06
N ALA A 182 -3.53 -9.89 29.16
CA ALA A 182 -2.77 -10.15 30.38
C ALA A 182 -2.89 -11.56 30.94
N ASN A 183 -3.99 -12.26 30.63
CA ASN A 183 -4.25 -13.63 31.09
C ASN A 183 -3.56 -14.69 30.22
N PHE A 184 -3.05 -14.32 29.05
CA PHE A 184 -2.50 -15.26 28.06
C PHE A 184 -1.02 -15.06 27.73
N ILE A 185 -0.41 -13.96 28.18
CA ILE A 185 0.97 -13.64 27.86
C ILE A 185 1.90 -13.88 29.06
N PRO A 186 3.09 -14.51 28.86
CA PRO A 186 4.12 -14.61 29.89
C PRO A 186 4.49 -13.25 30.46
N GLY A 187 4.78 -13.18 31.76
CA GLY A 187 4.94 -11.92 32.50
C GLY A 187 5.98 -10.92 31.97
N THR A 188 6.92 -11.35 31.13
CA THR A 188 7.92 -10.48 30.50
C THR A 188 7.32 -9.74 29.31
N GLU A 189 6.55 -10.40 28.46
CA GLU A 189 5.88 -9.79 27.31
C GLU A 189 4.69 -8.92 27.75
N ALA A 190 4.03 -9.29 28.85
CA ALA A 190 3.00 -8.45 29.45
C ALA A 190 3.50 -7.08 29.88
N LYS A 191 4.76 -6.98 30.37
CA LYS A 191 5.37 -5.69 30.73
C LYS A 191 5.60 -4.79 29.51
N GLU A 192 6.02 -5.35 28.38
CA GLU A 192 6.20 -4.59 27.14
C GLU A 192 4.88 -4.14 26.54
N LEU A 193 3.87 -5.00 26.59
CA LEU A 193 2.52 -4.68 26.16
C LEU A 193 1.94 -3.51 26.94
N TYR A 194 1.99 -3.55 28.27
CA TYR A 194 1.47 -2.47 29.12
C TYR A 194 2.31 -1.21 29.09
N GLY A 195 3.64 -1.36 28.92
CA GLY A 195 4.56 -0.20 28.94
C GLY A 195 4.64 0.53 27.59
N LYS A 196 4.50 -0.19 26.48
CA LYS A 196 4.74 0.34 25.11
C LYS A 196 3.54 0.21 24.18
N ASN A 197 2.42 -0.38 24.59
CA ASN A 197 1.31 -0.78 23.71
C ASN A 197 1.79 -1.64 22.52
N TYR A 198 2.83 -2.45 22.73
CA TYR A 198 3.41 -3.31 21.71
C TYR A 198 2.96 -4.75 21.93
N LEU A 199 2.25 -5.31 20.96
CA LEU A 199 1.71 -6.66 21.01
C LEU A 199 2.71 -7.75 20.57
N GLY A 200 3.84 -7.36 19.98
CA GLY A 200 4.78 -8.35 19.41
C GLY A 200 4.18 -9.11 18.23
N GLN A 201 4.36 -10.43 18.25
CA GLN A 201 3.73 -11.34 17.29
C GLN A 201 2.48 -11.95 17.90
N TYR A 202 1.36 -11.91 17.19
CA TYR A 202 0.11 -12.55 17.54
C TYR A 202 -0.59 -13.11 16.31
N ALA A 203 -1.17 -14.30 16.43
CA ALA A 203 -1.84 -15.01 15.32
C ALA A 203 -0.97 -15.14 14.05
N GLY A 204 0.35 -15.33 14.23
CA GLY A 204 1.30 -15.43 13.12
C GLY A 204 1.67 -14.11 12.44
N ALA A 205 1.13 -12.98 12.89
CA ALA A 205 1.41 -11.65 12.33
C ALA A 205 2.18 -10.76 13.30
N GLU A 206 3.15 -10.01 12.79
CA GLU A 206 3.81 -8.92 13.50
C GLU A 206 2.85 -7.74 13.63
N GLN A 207 2.60 -7.28 14.87
CA GLN A 207 1.62 -6.22 15.14
C GLN A 207 2.27 -4.84 15.15
N ILE A 208 1.84 -3.97 14.24
CA ILE A 208 2.39 -2.62 14.08
C ILE A 208 1.31 -1.58 14.39
N ASN A 209 1.63 -0.66 15.29
CA ASN A 209 0.79 0.50 15.59
C ASN A 209 0.95 1.57 14.50
N CYS A 210 -0.13 1.91 13.81
CA CYS A 210 -0.13 2.93 12.78
C CYS A 210 -1.25 3.95 13.00
N ALA A 211 -0.89 5.16 13.42
CA ALA A 211 -1.84 6.26 13.63
C ALA A 211 -2.33 6.90 12.32
N LEU A 212 -1.72 6.55 11.19
CA LEU A 212 -2.01 7.12 9.86
C LEU A 212 -3.12 6.39 9.12
N LEU A 213 -3.63 5.29 9.68
CA LEU A 213 -4.72 4.52 9.10
C LEU A 213 -6.00 5.34 8.96
N PRO A 214 -6.75 5.18 7.85
CA PRO A 214 -7.96 5.94 7.63
C PRO A 214 -9.11 5.49 8.54
N THR A 215 -10.11 6.35 8.65
CA THR A 215 -11.42 6.00 9.22
C THR A 215 -12.47 6.11 8.13
N VAL A 216 -13.42 5.17 8.13
CA VAL A 216 -14.53 5.14 7.20
C VAL A 216 -15.81 5.46 7.93
N THR A 217 -16.62 6.38 7.39
CA THR A 217 -17.91 6.75 7.97
C THR A 217 -19.02 6.48 6.97
N ILE A 218 -19.88 5.55 7.30
CA ILE A 218 -21.10 5.21 6.57
C ILE A 218 -22.27 5.99 7.20
N LYS A 219 -22.79 6.97 6.49
CA LYS A 219 -23.93 7.79 6.97
C LYS A 219 -25.26 7.16 6.60
N ASP A 220 -25.38 6.69 5.36
CA ASP A 220 -26.56 6.05 4.81
C ASP A 220 -26.13 4.71 4.20
N ALA A 221 -26.99 3.71 4.26
CA ALA A 221 -26.70 2.39 3.71
C ALA A 221 -26.40 2.49 2.20
N PRO A 222 -25.17 2.18 1.75
CA PRO A 222 -24.85 2.24 0.35
C PRO A 222 -25.45 1.03 -0.38
N THR A 223 -25.80 1.25 -1.65
CA THR A 223 -26.21 0.18 -2.57
C THR A 223 -25.33 0.20 -3.79
N ALA A 224 -25.03 -0.97 -4.34
CA ALA A 224 -24.21 -1.08 -5.54
C ALA A 224 -24.62 -2.26 -6.42
N THR A 225 -24.25 -2.17 -7.69
CA THR A 225 -24.40 -3.23 -8.70
C THR A 225 -23.16 -3.31 -9.57
N ILE A 226 -22.90 -4.51 -10.07
CA ILE A 226 -21.88 -4.78 -11.10
C ILE A 226 -22.59 -5.29 -12.36
N ALA A 227 -22.34 -4.63 -13.48
CA ALA A 227 -22.69 -5.17 -14.78
C ALA A 227 -21.53 -6.06 -15.27
N LEU A 228 -21.85 -7.26 -15.71
CA LEU A 228 -20.87 -8.24 -16.15
C LEU A 228 -20.94 -8.41 -17.68
N THR A 229 -19.81 -8.26 -18.35
CA THR A 229 -19.68 -8.53 -19.79
C THR A 229 -19.08 -9.92 -19.97
N PRO A 230 -19.85 -10.90 -20.47
CA PRO A 230 -19.36 -12.27 -20.61
C PRO A 230 -18.33 -12.40 -21.71
N VAL A 231 -17.24 -13.11 -21.42
CA VAL A 231 -16.26 -13.59 -22.39
C VAL A 231 -16.67 -14.98 -22.80
N LYS A 232 -16.84 -15.20 -24.12
CA LYS A 232 -17.34 -16.44 -24.68
C LYS A 232 -16.23 -17.22 -25.38
N ASP A 233 -16.24 -18.52 -25.21
CA ASP A 233 -15.54 -19.48 -26.06
C ASP A 233 -16.26 -19.49 -27.42
N GLY A 234 -15.54 -19.54 -28.55
CA GLY A 234 -16.05 -19.34 -29.91
C GLY A 234 -17.39 -20.01 -30.27
N GLU A 235 -17.97 -20.84 -29.40
CA GLU A 235 -19.23 -21.60 -29.55
C GLU A 235 -20.34 -21.15 -28.58
N SER A 236 -20.35 -19.94 -28.07
CA SER A 236 -21.42 -19.40 -27.20
C SER A 236 -21.35 -19.76 -25.71
N ASN A 237 -20.42 -20.58 -25.22
CA ASN A 237 -20.27 -20.86 -23.82
C ASN A 237 -19.53 -19.71 -23.10
N THR A 238 -20.08 -19.22 -22.01
CA THR A 238 -19.38 -18.23 -21.16
C THR A 238 -18.27 -18.95 -20.41
N ILE A 239 -17.03 -18.47 -20.57
CA ILE A 239 -15.84 -19.00 -19.91
C ILE A 239 -15.32 -18.08 -18.79
N GLY A 240 -15.71 -16.82 -18.81
CA GLY A 240 -15.34 -15.80 -17.86
C GLY A 240 -16.03 -14.48 -18.15
N PHE A 241 -15.55 -13.42 -17.52
CA PHE A 241 -16.06 -12.07 -17.70
C PHE A 241 -14.92 -11.08 -17.91
N GLU A 242 -15.21 -9.94 -18.54
CA GLU A 242 -14.25 -8.85 -18.61
C GLU A 242 -13.87 -8.38 -17.20
N THR A 243 -12.64 -7.88 -17.06
CA THR A 243 -12.16 -7.37 -15.76
C THR A 243 -13.07 -6.26 -15.26
N VAL A 244 -13.56 -6.41 -14.03
CA VAL A 244 -14.40 -5.43 -13.36
C VAL A 244 -13.54 -4.56 -12.46
N ASP A 245 -13.50 -3.27 -12.73
CA ASP A 245 -12.77 -2.27 -11.95
C ASP A 245 -13.67 -1.14 -11.42
N THR A 246 -14.96 -1.17 -11.77
CA THR A 246 -15.95 -0.15 -11.40
C THR A 246 -17.27 -0.77 -10.96
N ILE A 247 -17.93 -0.08 -10.02
CA ILE A 247 -19.29 -0.38 -9.58
C ILE A 247 -20.16 0.87 -9.70
N THR A 248 -21.47 0.67 -9.86
CA THR A 248 -22.46 1.74 -9.88
C THR A 248 -23.42 1.60 -8.72
N GLY A 249 -23.89 2.72 -8.15
CA GLY A 249 -24.77 2.65 -6.99
C GLY A 249 -25.12 4.03 -6.41
N ALA A 250 -25.63 4.02 -5.19
CA ALA A 250 -25.97 5.22 -4.44
C ALA A 250 -25.29 5.24 -3.07
N ASN A 251 -25.02 6.44 -2.55
CA ASN A 251 -24.37 6.66 -1.26
C ASN A 251 -22.99 6.00 -1.14
N LEU A 252 -22.29 5.86 -2.26
CA LEU A 252 -20.95 5.25 -2.30
C LEU A 252 -19.94 6.15 -1.58
N VAL A 253 -19.13 5.56 -0.71
CA VAL A 253 -18.04 6.25 0.00
C VAL A 253 -16.75 5.42 -0.10
N PRO A 254 -15.57 6.06 -0.17
CA PRO A 254 -14.30 5.33 -0.13
C PRO A 254 -14.20 4.47 1.13
N GLY A 255 -13.77 3.22 0.98
CA GLY A 255 -13.70 2.24 2.05
C GLY A 255 -15.04 1.54 2.38
N ALA A 256 -16.14 1.82 1.68
CA ALA A 256 -17.35 1.00 1.80
C ALA A 256 -17.07 -0.42 1.31
N VAL A 257 -17.61 -1.41 2.02
CA VAL A 257 -17.43 -2.84 1.74
C VAL A 257 -18.74 -3.45 1.29
N PHE A 258 -18.70 -4.18 0.19
CA PHE A 258 -19.84 -4.88 -0.38
C PHE A 258 -19.56 -6.37 -0.53
N THR A 259 -20.60 -7.17 -0.52
CA THR A 259 -20.57 -8.61 -0.83
C THR A 259 -21.64 -8.95 -1.86
N ALA A 260 -21.37 -9.93 -2.70
CA ALA A 260 -22.32 -10.47 -3.68
C ALA A 260 -23.19 -11.61 -3.09
N GLY A 261 -23.17 -11.79 -1.77
CA GLY A 261 -24.02 -12.79 -1.09
C GLY A 261 -23.73 -14.24 -1.49
N GLY A 262 -22.47 -14.60 -1.63
CA GLY A 262 -22.03 -15.95 -2.00
C GLY A 262 -22.01 -16.24 -3.51
N ALA A 263 -22.44 -15.29 -4.34
CA ALA A 263 -22.42 -15.47 -5.79
C ALA A 263 -21.02 -15.32 -6.41
N LEU A 264 -20.10 -14.64 -5.74
CA LEU A 264 -18.75 -14.40 -6.18
C LEU A 264 -17.77 -14.89 -5.12
N LYS A 265 -16.93 -15.87 -5.48
CA LYS A 265 -15.96 -16.51 -4.61
C LYS A 265 -14.54 -16.16 -5.02
N ILE A 266 -13.59 -16.27 -4.10
CA ILE A 266 -12.19 -15.98 -4.36
C ILE A 266 -11.50 -17.19 -4.98
N VAL A 267 -10.59 -16.93 -5.92
CA VAL A 267 -9.59 -17.89 -6.37
C VAL A 267 -8.29 -17.60 -5.62
N ASP A 268 -7.70 -18.60 -4.98
CA ASP A 268 -6.47 -18.44 -4.21
C ASP A 268 -5.25 -18.13 -5.09
N GLN A 269 -4.08 -17.95 -4.49
CA GLN A 269 -2.84 -17.67 -5.24
C GLN A 269 -2.36 -18.87 -6.07
N SER A 270 -2.83 -20.07 -5.76
CA SER A 270 -2.54 -21.31 -6.51
C SER A 270 -3.49 -21.55 -7.67
N GLY A 271 -4.46 -20.66 -7.91
CA GLY A 271 -5.46 -20.80 -8.95
C GLY A 271 -6.63 -21.74 -8.60
N ILE A 272 -6.78 -22.06 -7.31
CA ILE A 272 -7.83 -22.97 -6.80
C ILE A 272 -9.03 -22.16 -6.35
N GLU A 273 -10.23 -22.60 -6.71
CA GLU A 273 -11.48 -22.01 -6.25
C GLU A 273 -11.70 -22.25 -4.76
N THR A 274 -12.03 -21.20 -4.02
CA THR A 274 -12.27 -21.27 -2.57
C THR A 274 -13.75 -21.06 -2.24
N GLU A 275 -14.16 -21.40 -1.03
CA GLU A 275 -15.51 -21.10 -0.54
C GLU A 275 -15.66 -19.68 0.02
N GLN A 276 -14.59 -18.88 0.01
CA GLN A 276 -14.61 -17.54 0.57
C GLN A 276 -15.25 -16.52 -0.38
N ASP A 277 -16.12 -15.67 0.17
CA ASP A 277 -16.77 -14.60 -0.61
C ASP A 277 -15.82 -13.45 -0.91
N VAL A 278 -15.84 -12.96 -2.13
CA VAL A 278 -15.15 -11.73 -2.49
C VAL A 278 -15.80 -10.56 -1.76
N GLN A 279 -14.97 -9.80 -1.03
CA GLN A 279 -15.35 -8.52 -0.46
C GLN A 279 -14.88 -7.40 -1.40
N ILE A 280 -15.82 -6.59 -1.85
CA ILE A 280 -15.56 -5.51 -2.80
C ILE A 280 -15.41 -4.21 -2.03
N ILE A 281 -14.19 -3.68 -1.98
CA ILE A 281 -13.87 -2.47 -1.24
C ILE A 281 -13.75 -1.29 -2.20
N VAL A 282 -14.44 -0.20 -1.90
CA VAL A 282 -14.44 1.03 -2.70
C VAL A 282 -13.12 1.78 -2.53
N LEU A 283 -12.36 1.96 -3.62
CA LEU A 283 -11.12 2.75 -3.63
C LEU A 283 -11.39 4.25 -3.70
N SER A 284 -12.19 4.65 -4.66
CA SER A 284 -12.52 6.06 -4.89
C SER A 284 -13.90 6.19 -5.51
N VAL A 285 -14.55 7.31 -5.28
CA VAL A 285 -15.91 7.59 -5.77
C VAL A 285 -15.85 8.78 -6.71
N ASN A 286 -16.66 8.75 -7.78
CA ASN A 286 -16.79 9.90 -8.67
C ASN A 286 -17.43 11.10 -7.93
N PRO A 287 -17.27 12.34 -8.43
CA PRO A 287 -17.83 13.53 -7.77
C PRO A 287 -19.35 13.48 -7.56
N GLU A 288 -20.06 12.70 -8.38
CA GLU A 288 -21.53 12.57 -8.33
C GLU A 288 -21.99 11.51 -7.32
N GLY A 289 -21.08 10.68 -6.79
CA GLY A 289 -21.40 9.62 -5.82
C GLY A 289 -22.13 8.41 -6.41
N THR A 290 -22.20 8.31 -7.74
CA THR A 290 -22.98 7.26 -8.45
C THR A 290 -22.13 6.13 -9.01
N SER A 291 -20.82 6.31 -9.10
CA SER A 291 -19.88 5.32 -9.58
C SER A 291 -18.62 5.33 -8.73
N ALA A 292 -18.05 4.16 -8.51
CA ALA A 292 -16.85 4.00 -7.71
C ALA A 292 -15.86 3.06 -8.37
N LYS A 293 -14.56 3.33 -8.19
CA LYS A 293 -13.48 2.42 -8.54
C LYS A 293 -13.25 1.41 -7.45
N ILE A 294 -12.94 0.18 -7.84
CA ILE A 294 -12.60 -0.95 -6.98
C ILE A 294 -11.28 -1.58 -7.43
N SER A 295 -10.73 -2.48 -6.63
CA SER A 295 -9.63 -3.35 -7.10
C SER A 295 -10.11 -4.21 -8.28
N PRO A 296 -9.27 -4.40 -9.31
CA PRO A 296 -9.67 -5.17 -10.48
C PRO A 296 -10.04 -6.61 -10.11
N ILE A 297 -11.25 -7.03 -10.47
CA ILE A 297 -11.74 -8.38 -10.27
C ILE A 297 -11.77 -9.09 -11.62
N ARG A 298 -11.00 -10.18 -11.72
CA ARG A 298 -10.94 -11.06 -12.90
C ARG A 298 -11.74 -12.31 -12.60
N ILE A 299 -12.93 -12.37 -13.19
CA ILE A 299 -13.91 -13.40 -12.88
C ILE A 299 -13.85 -14.51 -13.93
N THR A 300 -13.64 -15.74 -13.48
CA THR A 300 -13.80 -16.95 -14.28
C THR A 300 -15.13 -17.66 -13.95
N VAL A 301 -15.59 -18.51 -14.85
CA VAL A 301 -16.71 -19.39 -14.58
C VAL A 301 -16.19 -20.63 -13.85
N GLU A 302 -16.97 -21.16 -12.89
CA GLU A 302 -16.65 -22.36 -12.12
C GLU A 302 -16.11 -23.49 -13.02
N GLY A 303 -14.98 -24.07 -12.63
CA GLY A 303 -14.31 -25.12 -13.39
C GLY A 303 -13.58 -24.68 -14.66
N LYS A 304 -13.45 -23.35 -14.89
CA LYS A 304 -12.69 -22.76 -15.98
C LYS A 304 -11.53 -21.93 -15.42
N ASN A 305 -10.42 -21.89 -16.13
CA ASN A 305 -9.30 -21.03 -15.79
C ASN A 305 -8.99 -20.12 -16.99
N THR A 306 -9.30 -18.85 -16.87
CA THR A 306 -9.11 -17.87 -17.94
C THR A 306 -8.41 -16.62 -17.39
N GLY A 307 -7.22 -16.32 -17.93
CA GLY A 307 -6.58 -15.03 -17.73
C GLY A 307 -6.20 -14.69 -16.28
N ASN A 308 -5.60 -15.63 -15.55
CA ASN A 308 -5.19 -15.45 -14.15
C ASN A 308 -6.32 -14.88 -13.27
N PRO A 309 -7.40 -15.64 -13.05
CA PRO A 309 -8.54 -15.17 -12.29
C PRO A 309 -8.20 -14.98 -10.83
N ASN A 310 -8.85 -14.01 -10.18
CA ASN A 310 -8.82 -13.85 -8.73
C ASN A 310 -10.20 -14.08 -8.10
N ALA A 311 -11.22 -14.31 -8.93
CA ALA A 311 -12.57 -14.66 -8.50
C ALA A 311 -13.22 -15.65 -9.45
N TRP A 312 -14.18 -16.44 -8.96
CA TRP A 312 -15.01 -17.31 -9.78
C TRP A 312 -16.50 -17.16 -9.43
N MET A 313 -17.36 -17.52 -10.35
CA MET A 313 -18.81 -17.56 -10.17
C MET A 313 -19.45 -18.60 -11.07
N LYS A 314 -20.70 -18.97 -10.75
CA LYS A 314 -21.49 -19.85 -11.61
C LYS A 314 -21.91 -19.13 -12.90
N ALA A 315 -22.00 -19.89 -13.99
CA ALA A 315 -22.44 -19.35 -15.29
C ALA A 315 -23.89 -18.82 -15.23
N GLY A 316 -24.22 -17.86 -16.11
CA GLY A 316 -25.59 -17.41 -16.34
C GLY A 316 -26.00 -16.17 -15.57
N VAL A 317 -25.08 -15.46 -14.91
CA VAL A 317 -25.35 -14.20 -14.22
C VAL A 317 -24.76 -13.05 -15.06
N GLU A 318 -25.61 -12.06 -15.40
CA GLU A 318 -25.18 -10.87 -16.16
C GLU A 318 -25.06 -9.61 -15.28
N THR A 319 -25.68 -9.61 -14.13
CA THR A 319 -25.64 -8.49 -13.19
C THR A 319 -25.60 -9.00 -11.76
N LEU A 320 -24.66 -8.49 -10.98
CA LEU A 320 -24.56 -8.76 -9.53
C LEU A 320 -25.13 -7.60 -8.74
N THR A 321 -26.09 -7.89 -7.88
CA THR A 321 -26.56 -6.95 -6.87
C THR A 321 -25.68 -7.10 -5.62
N LEU A 322 -25.10 -6.01 -5.17
CA LEU A 322 -24.19 -5.99 -4.03
C LEU A 322 -24.92 -5.49 -2.77
N THR A 323 -24.66 -6.18 -1.67
CA THR A 323 -25.15 -5.78 -0.36
C THR A 323 -24.01 -5.16 0.45
N SER A 324 -24.30 -4.04 1.12
CA SER A 324 -23.32 -3.44 2.04
C SER A 324 -23.04 -4.38 3.21
N ALA A 325 -21.77 -4.68 3.42
CA ALA A 325 -21.30 -5.46 4.57
C ALA A 325 -21.14 -4.59 5.83
N LEU A 326 -21.00 -3.25 5.66
CA LEU A 326 -20.88 -2.30 6.76
C LEU A 326 -22.25 -1.70 7.11
N ALA A 327 -22.60 -1.72 8.38
CA ALA A 327 -23.74 -0.97 8.91
C ALA A 327 -23.42 0.53 9.01
N VAL A 328 -24.45 1.36 9.21
CA VAL A 328 -24.27 2.80 9.47
C VAL A 328 -23.41 3.00 10.73
N GLY A 329 -22.40 3.83 10.61
CA GLY A 329 -21.44 4.08 11.69
C GLY A 329 -20.07 4.54 11.19
N THR A 330 -19.17 4.76 12.11
CA THR A 330 -17.76 5.07 11.82
C THR A 330 -16.88 3.89 12.21
N TYR A 331 -15.90 3.57 11.37
CA TYR A 331 -15.01 2.43 11.54
C TYR A 331 -13.56 2.88 11.51
N TRP A 332 -12.74 2.32 12.41
CA TRP A 332 -11.29 2.28 12.23
C TRP A 332 -10.99 1.19 11.21
N VAL A 333 -10.09 1.51 10.31
CA VAL A 333 -9.64 0.54 9.31
C VAL A 333 -8.22 0.13 9.64
N GLY A 334 -7.96 -1.17 9.66
CA GLY A 334 -6.66 -1.80 9.75
C GLY A 334 -6.42 -2.69 8.55
N GLN A 335 -5.25 -3.30 8.47
CA GLN A 335 -4.88 -4.24 7.42
C GLN A 335 -3.96 -5.32 7.97
N VAL A 336 -4.24 -6.56 7.63
CA VAL A 336 -3.35 -7.70 7.82
C VAL A 336 -2.91 -8.17 6.44
N ARG A 337 -1.60 -8.27 6.21
CA ARG A 337 -1.08 -8.61 4.87
C ARG A 337 0.25 -9.33 4.94
N THR A 338 0.61 -10.02 3.87
CA THR A 338 1.97 -10.53 3.70
C THR A 338 2.91 -9.43 3.23
N LYS A 339 4.17 -9.53 3.56
CA LYS A 339 5.20 -8.60 3.07
C LYS A 339 5.31 -8.64 1.55
N GLU A 340 5.19 -9.83 0.96
CA GLU A 340 5.27 -10.03 -0.48
C GLU A 340 4.13 -9.42 -1.27
N SER A 341 2.95 -9.22 -0.68
CA SER A 341 1.80 -8.64 -1.39
C SER A 341 1.95 -7.17 -1.74
N MET A 342 2.86 -6.47 -1.09
CA MET A 342 3.12 -5.06 -1.30
C MET A 342 4.59 -4.81 -1.64
N ALA A 343 4.83 -4.04 -2.68
CA ALA A 343 6.16 -3.62 -3.09
C ALA A 343 6.38 -2.12 -2.79
N PHE A 344 7.60 -1.80 -2.41
CA PHE A 344 8.06 -0.43 -2.21
C PHE A 344 9.45 -0.26 -2.84
N ASP A 345 9.65 0.86 -3.55
CA ASP A 345 10.96 1.30 -3.96
C ASP A 345 11.06 2.83 -3.96
N SER A 346 12.29 3.31 -3.83
CA SER A 346 12.62 4.72 -3.92
C SER A 346 13.75 4.90 -4.92
N PHE A 347 13.58 5.81 -5.87
CA PHE A 347 14.43 5.93 -7.04
C PHE A 347 15.02 7.33 -7.16
N LYS A 348 16.00 7.49 -8.05
CA LYS A 348 16.68 8.75 -8.32
C LYS A 348 16.03 9.45 -9.52
N PHE A 349 15.64 10.71 -9.36
CA PHE A 349 15.32 11.58 -10.51
C PHE A 349 16.58 12.06 -11.25
N GLU A 350 16.45 12.26 -12.54
CA GLU A 350 17.45 12.97 -13.31
C GLU A 350 17.56 14.44 -12.84
N ASN A 351 18.70 15.06 -13.14
CA ASN A 351 18.99 16.41 -12.71
C ASN A 351 18.06 17.41 -13.40
N LEU A 352 17.56 18.36 -12.60
CA LEU A 352 16.66 19.40 -13.09
C LEU A 352 17.48 20.57 -13.68
N PRO A 353 17.08 21.12 -14.84
CA PRO A 353 17.73 22.31 -15.38
C PRO A 353 17.64 23.50 -14.41
N GLY A 354 18.75 24.23 -14.22
CA GLY A 354 18.79 25.46 -13.43
C GLY A 354 19.07 25.29 -11.93
N SER A 355 19.32 24.08 -11.44
CA SER A 355 19.86 23.88 -10.09
C SER A 355 21.36 24.20 -10.07
N GLU A 356 21.81 24.91 -9.03
CA GLU A 356 23.24 25.19 -8.82
C GLU A 356 24.00 23.94 -8.37
N ASN A 357 23.39 23.19 -7.45
CA ASN A 357 23.92 21.92 -6.94
C ASN A 357 22.78 20.93 -6.73
N GLU A 358 23.03 19.69 -7.07
CA GLU A 358 22.14 18.56 -6.83
C GLU A 358 22.89 17.40 -6.19
N ASP A 359 22.42 17.01 -5.02
CA ASP A 359 22.96 15.91 -4.26
C ASP A 359 21.87 14.86 -4.01
N VAL A 360 22.28 13.60 -4.03
CA VAL A 360 21.38 12.45 -3.80
C VAL A 360 22.01 11.56 -2.76
N ALA A 361 21.24 11.16 -1.77
CA ALA A 361 21.64 10.17 -0.79
C ALA A 361 20.56 9.10 -0.64
N THR A 362 21.00 7.84 -0.52
CA THR A 362 20.13 6.71 -0.24
C THR A 362 20.52 6.10 1.11
N VAL A 363 19.58 6.09 2.05
CA VAL A 363 19.75 5.50 3.38
C VAL A 363 18.60 4.55 3.64
N GLY A 364 18.91 3.32 4.05
CA GLY A 364 17.91 2.32 4.37
C GLY A 364 16.89 2.04 3.24
N GLY A 365 17.30 2.17 1.96
CA GLY A 365 16.42 1.96 0.82
C GLY A 365 15.52 3.15 0.47
N VAL A 366 15.69 4.31 1.12
CA VAL A 366 14.98 5.55 0.78
C VAL A 366 15.97 6.52 0.14
N THR A 367 15.62 7.03 -1.04
CA THR A 367 16.43 7.99 -1.79
C THR A 367 15.87 9.40 -1.61
N VAL A 368 16.71 10.32 -1.16
CA VAL A 368 16.39 11.74 -1.06
C VAL A 368 17.28 12.51 -2.01
N LYS A 369 16.67 13.38 -2.80
CA LYS A 369 17.35 14.33 -3.66
C LYS A 369 17.24 15.73 -3.05
N MET A 370 18.35 16.43 -2.95
CA MET A 370 18.40 17.84 -2.56
C MET A 370 18.86 18.67 -3.75
N SER A 371 18.08 19.67 -4.10
CA SER A 371 18.42 20.64 -5.13
C SER A 371 18.51 22.03 -4.52
N THR A 372 19.54 22.77 -4.86
CA THR A 372 19.76 24.13 -4.36
C THR A 372 19.71 25.15 -5.48
N TYR A 373 19.04 26.25 -5.22
CA TYR A 373 18.86 27.36 -6.15
C TYR A 373 19.25 28.66 -5.44
N GLY A 374 20.18 29.42 -6.01
CA GLY A 374 20.61 30.72 -5.48
C GLY A 374 19.71 31.85 -5.97
N ASP A 375 19.33 32.76 -5.08
CA ASP A 375 18.78 34.07 -5.42
C ASP A 375 19.82 35.14 -5.11
N GLY A 376 20.54 35.58 -6.16
CA GLY A 376 21.60 36.56 -6.01
C GLY A 376 21.08 37.96 -5.63
N THR A 377 19.80 38.26 -5.82
CA THR A 377 19.22 39.56 -5.50
C THR A 377 18.97 39.69 -3.98
N ASN A 378 18.54 38.63 -3.33
CA ASN A 378 18.18 38.66 -1.91
C ASN A 378 19.20 37.94 -1.01
N LEU A 379 20.33 37.50 -1.57
CA LEU A 379 21.33 36.68 -0.84
C LEU A 379 20.72 35.50 -0.12
N THR A 380 19.71 34.88 -0.71
CA THR A 380 19.01 33.73 -0.19
C THR A 380 19.25 32.50 -1.03
N LYS A 381 19.19 31.34 -0.41
CA LYS A 381 19.33 30.03 -1.05
C LYS A 381 18.07 29.20 -0.81
N LEU A 382 17.43 28.80 -1.88
CA LEU A 382 16.31 27.86 -1.81
C LEU A 382 16.85 26.43 -1.81
N ILE A 383 16.52 25.68 -0.78
CA ILE A 383 16.79 24.24 -0.71
C ILE A 383 15.48 23.52 -0.95
N ARG A 384 15.44 22.63 -1.93
CA ARG A 384 14.35 21.73 -2.22
C ARG A 384 14.77 20.30 -1.95
N LEU A 385 13.94 19.58 -1.24
CA LEU A 385 14.10 18.17 -0.90
C LEU A 385 13.00 17.38 -1.59
N ASP A 386 13.35 16.39 -2.39
CA ASP A 386 12.45 15.51 -3.12
C ASP A 386 12.66 14.07 -2.67
N VAL A 387 11.57 13.32 -2.50
CA VAL A 387 11.59 11.89 -2.17
C VAL A 387 10.70 11.13 -3.15
N PRO A 388 11.27 10.76 -4.30
CA PRO A 388 10.56 9.97 -5.31
C PRO A 388 10.44 8.51 -4.86
N HIS A 389 9.24 7.96 -4.94
CA HIS A 389 8.96 6.61 -4.50
C HIS A 389 7.80 5.99 -5.29
N ALA A 390 7.74 4.67 -5.26
CA ALA A 390 6.60 3.89 -5.69
C ALA A 390 6.22 2.90 -4.59
N ALA A 391 4.94 2.76 -4.33
CA ALA A 391 4.44 1.76 -3.39
C ALA A 391 3.05 1.29 -3.80
N GLY A 392 2.81 0.00 -3.75
CA GLY A 392 1.51 -0.55 -4.08
C GLY A 392 1.36 -2.02 -3.74
N ILE A 393 0.13 -2.42 -3.45
CA ILE A 393 -0.28 -3.81 -3.44
C ILE A 393 -0.43 -4.25 -4.88
N TRP A 394 0.26 -5.32 -5.25
CA TRP A 394 0.21 -5.91 -6.58
C TRP A 394 -0.70 -7.13 -6.63
N ASP A 395 -0.90 -7.84 -5.51
CA ASP A 395 -1.88 -8.91 -5.38
C ASP A 395 -2.85 -8.61 -4.22
N ALA A 396 -4.10 -8.32 -4.58
CA ALA A 396 -5.16 -7.98 -3.63
C ALA A 396 -5.56 -9.16 -2.72
N ARG A 397 -5.19 -10.41 -3.07
CA ARG A 397 -5.41 -11.61 -2.27
C ARG A 397 -4.45 -11.71 -1.09
N GLY A 398 -3.30 -11.05 -1.17
CA GLY A 398 -2.27 -11.07 -0.14
C GLY A 398 -2.53 -10.13 1.03
N ALA A 399 -3.72 -9.53 1.13
CA ALA A 399 -4.08 -8.62 2.20
C ALA A 399 -5.57 -8.71 2.56
N VAL A 400 -5.86 -8.49 3.84
CA VAL A 400 -7.20 -8.50 4.43
C VAL A 400 -7.42 -7.20 5.18
N ALA A 401 -8.44 -6.45 4.80
CA ALA A 401 -8.84 -5.23 5.50
C ALA A 401 -9.59 -5.59 6.80
N VAL A 402 -9.34 -4.83 7.85
CA VAL A 402 -9.97 -5.04 9.16
C VAL A 402 -10.77 -3.80 9.54
N TYR A 403 -12.07 -3.95 9.66
CA TYR A 403 -12.99 -2.87 10.03
C TYR A 403 -13.49 -3.06 11.44
N ILE A 404 -13.23 -2.10 12.31
CA ILE A 404 -13.68 -2.14 13.71
C ILE A 404 -14.53 -0.91 13.98
N LYS A 405 -15.77 -1.15 14.40
CA LYS A 405 -16.72 -0.06 14.67
C LYS A 405 -16.23 0.82 15.80
N LYS A 406 -16.30 2.11 15.56
CA LYS A 406 -15.98 3.12 16.55
C LYS A 406 -17.18 3.30 17.47
N SER A 407 -17.04 2.78 18.67
CA SER A 407 -18.04 2.97 19.75
C SER A 407 -17.99 4.37 20.32
#